data_a859507005212f58d5f94f7f227be259
#
_entry.id   a859507005212f58d5f94f7f227be259
#
_cell.length_a   1.000
_cell.length_b   1.000
_cell.length_c   1.000
_cell.angle_alpha   90.00
_cell.angle_beta   90.00
_cell.angle_gamma   90.00
#
_symmetry.space_group_name_H-M   'P 1'
#
loop_
_entity.id
_entity.type
_entity.pdbx_description
1 polymer ?
#
loop_
_entity_poly.entity_id
_entity_poly.type
_entity_poly.pdbx_seq_one_letter_code
_entity_poly.pdbx_strand_id
1 'polypeptide(L)'
;MPQQAQGQYGPVLHKTRYGVELHADAHAITWDGTTIELAKAEFVGYTAVQTRMRGPLNIGSVHTSTDYHFEIGFFPVNQAPAIAFEETGLRANTPPSDWQFLVDLSRTYVEPRLLRQFLAAVEAGRTVDVGKVRIDRNGFVGGNVSRGWEGIEGVTFDKGWYFVHARGAGKPILRVPQQNQNVMLLPQIFDALKR
;
A
#
# COMPACT_ATOMS: atom_id res chain seq x y z
N MET A 1 -6.91 -47.50 -3.10
CA MET A 1 -5.84 -46.58 -2.81
C MET A 1 -6.42 -45.19 -2.84
N PRO A 2 -6.43 -44.43 -1.73
CA PRO A 2 -6.94 -43.06 -1.74
C PRO A 2 -5.88 -42.18 -2.40
N GLN A 3 -6.27 -41.42 -3.43
CA GLN A 3 -5.52 -40.32 -4.00
C GLN A 3 -5.34 -39.24 -2.91
N GLN A 4 -4.10 -39.03 -2.52
CA GLN A 4 -3.73 -37.86 -1.71
C GLN A 4 -4.07 -36.63 -2.52
N ALA A 5 -4.99 -35.81 -1.99
CA ALA A 5 -5.24 -34.46 -2.46
C ALA A 5 -3.90 -33.68 -2.34
N GLN A 6 -3.28 -33.37 -3.47
CA GLN A 6 -2.21 -32.39 -3.54
C GLN A 6 -2.81 -31.05 -3.12
N GLY A 7 -2.62 -30.68 -1.86
CA GLY A 7 -2.90 -29.33 -1.39
C GLY A 7 -2.07 -28.37 -2.24
N GLN A 8 -2.72 -27.45 -2.94
CA GLN A 8 -2.09 -26.30 -3.55
C GLN A 8 -1.49 -25.46 -2.40
N TYR A 9 -0.24 -25.73 -2.08
CA TYR A 9 0.55 -24.82 -1.26
C TYR A 9 0.78 -23.58 -2.12
N GLY A 10 0.21 -22.45 -1.71
CA GLY A 10 0.48 -21.14 -2.29
C GLY A 10 1.98 -20.78 -2.14
N PRO A 11 2.43 -19.68 -2.75
CA PRO A 11 3.81 -19.23 -2.63
C PRO A 11 4.19 -19.04 -1.16
N VAL A 12 5.39 -19.51 -0.78
CA VAL A 12 5.91 -19.41 0.60
C VAL A 12 7.29 -18.76 0.56
N LEU A 13 7.49 -17.78 1.41
CA LEU A 13 8.78 -17.18 1.72
C LEU A 13 9.21 -17.58 3.13
N HIS A 14 10.42 -18.12 3.27
CA HIS A 14 11.05 -18.38 4.56
C HIS A 14 12.50 -17.93 4.50
N LYS A 15 12.87 -16.96 5.32
CA LYS A 15 14.22 -16.40 5.40
C LYS A 15 14.59 -15.99 6.80
N THR A 16 15.87 -16.14 7.13
CA THR A 16 16.45 -15.53 8.34
C THR A 16 17.24 -14.29 7.92
N ARG A 17 16.98 -13.17 8.55
CA ARG A 17 17.62 -11.90 8.27
C ARG A 17 18.01 -11.19 9.57
N TYR A 18 19.29 -10.85 9.74
CA TYR A 18 19.81 -10.27 10.98
C TYR A 18 19.45 -11.06 12.24
N GLY A 19 19.34 -12.40 12.13
CA GLY A 19 18.93 -13.25 13.25
C GLY A 19 17.42 -13.31 13.49
N VAL A 20 16.62 -12.62 12.69
CA VAL A 20 15.14 -12.61 12.75
C VAL A 20 14.57 -13.44 11.61
N GLU A 21 13.58 -14.27 11.91
CA GLU A 21 12.89 -15.08 10.91
C GLU A 21 11.75 -14.29 10.27
N LEU A 22 11.75 -14.29 8.93
CA LEU A 22 10.62 -13.87 8.09
C LEU A 22 9.98 -15.12 7.50
N HIS A 23 8.73 -15.34 7.85
CA HIS A 23 7.87 -16.33 7.19
C HIS A 23 6.65 -15.64 6.61
N ALA A 24 6.32 -15.94 5.35
CA ALA A 24 5.15 -15.37 4.71
C ALA A 24 4.55 -16.37 3.70
N ASP A 25 3.23 -16.53 3.75
CA ASP A 25 2.46 -17.38 2.85
C ASP A 25 1.09 -16.75 2.53
N ALA A 26 0.20 -17.49 1.88
CA ALA A 26 -1.13 -17.05 1.52
C ALA A 26 -2.06 -16.73 2.73
N HIS A 27 -1.65 -17.07 3.95
CA HIS A 27 -2.47 -16.93 5.17
C HIS A 27 -1.95 -15.85 6.10
N ALA A 28 -0.63 -15.77 6.29
CA ALA A 28 -0.02 -14.90 7.28
C ALA A 28 1.38 -14.44 6.90
N ILE A 29 1.79 -13.34 7.49
CA ILE A 29 3.18 -12.87 7.55
C ILE A 29 3.61 -12.89 9.00
N THR A 30 4.77 -13.51 9.27
CA THR A 30 5.42 -13.53 10.58
C THR A 30 6.79 -12.87 10.48
N TRP A 31 7.05 -11.91 11.32
CA TRP A 31 8.31 -11.20 11.43
C TRP A 31 8.60 -10.86 12.88
N ASP A 32 9.80 -11.16 13.36
CA ASP A 32 10.24 -10.88 14.74
C ASP A 32 9.21 -11.32 15.81
N GLY A 33 8.71 -12.56 15.68
CA GLY A 33 7.73 -13.13 16.59
C GLY A 33 6.30 -12.56 16.46
N THR A 34 6.09 -11.52 15.66
CA THR A 34 4.76 -10.96 15.38
C THR A 34 4.17 -11.63 14.15
N THR A 35 2.95 -12.13 14.28
CA THR A 35 2.20 -12.75 13.16
C THR A 35 0.97 -11.93 12.83
N ILE A 36 0.80 -11.60 11.54
CA ILE A 36 -0.38 -10.92 10.99
C ILE A 36 -1.06 -11.86 10.00
N GLU A 37 -2.28 -12.27 10.31
CA GLU A 37 -3.13 -13.00 9.37
C GLU A 37 -3.61 -12.06 8.26
N LEU A 38 -3.37 -12.40 7.00
CA LEU A 38 -3.74 -11.56 5.85
C LEU A 38 -5.24 -11.30 5.77
N ALA A 39 -6.04 -12.29 6.18
CA ALA A 39 -7.50 -12.16 6.21
C ALA A 39 -8.01 -11.15 7.25
N LYS A 40 -7.20 -10.80 8.25
CA LYS A 40 -7.58 -9.89 9.35
C LYS A 40 -6.90 -8.53 9.28
N ALA A 41 -5.83 -8.39 8.52
CA ALA A 41 -5.09 -7.13 8.40
C ALA A 41 -6.02 -5.95 8.05
N GLU A 42 -5.87 -4.84 8.73
CA GLU A 42 -6.70 -3.65 8.54
C GLU A 42 -6.01 -2.59 7.68
N PHE A 43 -4.69 -2.68 7.60
CA PHE A 43 -3.94 -1.85 6.68
C PHE A 43 -2.76 -2.59 6.05
N VAL A 44 -2.35 -2.09 4.89
CA VAL A 44 -1.09 -2.37 4.22
C VAL A 44 -0.52 -1.08 3.65
N GLY A 45 0.80 -0.98 3.64
CA GLY A 45 1.54 0.12 3.04
C GLY A 45 2.84 -0.40 2.44
N TYR A 46 3.24 0.12 1.29
CA TYR A 46 4.54 -0.18 0.71
C TYR A 46 5.04 0.98 -0.16
N THR A 47 6.33 1.25 -0.04
CA THR A 47 6.99 2.33 -0.78
C THR A 47 8.36 1.92 -1.26
N ALA A 48 8.83 2.61 -2.29
CA ALA A 48 10.21 2.56 -2.75
C ALA A 48 10.71 4.01 -2.92
N VAL A 49 11.62 4.43 -2.08
CA VAL A 49 12.16 5.80 -2.05
C VAL A 49 13.56 5.79 -2.63
N GLN A 50 13.75 6.44 -3.78
CA GLN A 50 15.05 6.57 -4.42
C GLN A 50 15.82 7.74 -3.84
N THR A 51 17.00 7.47 -3.32
CA THR A 51 17.98 8.50 -2.95
C THR A 51 18.91 8.76 -4.12
N ARG A 52 19.07 10.02 -4.49
CA ARG A 52 19.98 10.46 -5.54
C ARG A 52 20.93 11.53 -5.03
N MET A 53 22.22 11.34 -5.23
CA MET A 53 23.21 12.38 -4.98
C MET A 53 23.42 13.23 -6.23
N ARG A 54 23.57 14.54 -6.05
CA ARG A 54 24.02 15.42 -7.14
C ARG A 54 25.48 15.14 -7.43
N GLY A 55 25.81 15.02 -8.71
CA GLY A 55 27.18 14.90 -9.15
C GLY A 55 28.02 16.14 -8.85
N PRO A 56 29.36 16.06 -8.92
CA PRO A 56 30.24 17.20 -8.80
C PRO A 56 29.81 18.33 -9.76
N LEU A 57 29.93 19.57 -9.33
CA LEU A 57 29.56 20.77 -10.09
C LEU A 57 28.07 20.89 -10.44
N ASN A 58 27.18 20.20 -9.72
CA ASN A 58 25.73 20.16 -10.01
C ASN A 58 25.35 19.60 -11.40
N ILE A 59 26.24 18.87 -12.05
CA ILE A 59 26.03 18.27 -13.35
C ILE A 59 25.50 16.84 -13.14
N GLY A 60 24.20 16.65 -13.46
CA GLY A 60 23.55 15.35 -13.35
C GLY A 60 23.22 14.90 -11.92
N SER A 61 22.63 13.73 -11.79
CA SER A 61 22.41 13.03 -10.52
C SER A 61 22.72 11.56 -10.66
N VAL A 62 23.36 10.96 -9.65
CA VAL A 62 23.67 9.54 -9.59
C VAL A 62 22.73 8.89 -8.57
N HIS A 63 22.12 7.79 -8.95
CA HIS A 63 21.36 6.96 -8.00
C HIS A 63 22.33 6.35 -6.98
N THR A 64 22.03 6.47 -5.70
CA THR A 64 22.84 5.90 -4.62
C THR A 64 22.21 4.67 -3.99
N SER A 65 20.90 4.74 -3.70
CA SER A 65 20.15 3.64 -3.10
C SER A 65 18.66 3.79 -3.37
N THR A 66 17.92 2.72 -3.15
CA THR A 66 16.46 2.74 -3.04
C THR A 66 16.11 2.05 -1.73
N ASP A 67 15.39 2.75 -0.87
CA ASP A 67 14.86 2.21 0.37
C ASP A 67 13.46 1.68 0.10
N TYR A 68 13.29 0.38 0.32
CA TYR A 68 12.04 -0.34 0.15
C TYR A 68 11.43 -0.56 1.52
N HIS A 69 10.23 -0.04 1.71
CA HIS A 69 9.45 -0.18 2.94
C HIS A 69 8.17 -0.95 2.68
N PHE A 70 7.82 -1.85 3.58
CA PHE A 70 6.58 -2.60 3.60
C PHE A 70 6.04 -2.62 5.03
N GLU A 71 4.76 -2.37 5.21
CA GLU A 71 4.09 -2.50 6.49
C GLU A 71 2.71 -3.15 6.34
N ILE A 72 2.30 -3.91 7.35
CA ILE A 72 0.97 -4.53 7.44
C ILE A 72 0.57 -4.66 8.91
N GLY A 73 -0.70 -4.49 9.24
CA GLY A 73 -1.12 -4.60 10.64
C GLY A 73 -2.55 -4.19 10.88
N PHE A 74 -2.78 -3.76 12.14
CA PHE A 74 -4.07 -3.34 12.66
C PHE A 74 -4.06 -1.89 13.10
N PHE A 75 -5.24 -1.27 13.15
CA PHE A 75 -5.40 0.05 13.73
C PHE A 75 -5.67 -0.04 15.25
N PRO A 76 -5.30 1.00 16.04
CA PRO A 76 -4.55 2.19 15.61
C PRO A 76 -3.08 1.90 15.39
N VAL A 77 -2.50 2.51 14.37
CA VAL A 77 -1.05 2.40 14.06
C VAL A 77 -0.24 2.79 15.31
N ASN A 78 0.84 2.05 15.58
CA ASN A 78 1.72 2.18 16.76
C ASN A 78 1.13 1.72 18.10
N GLN A 79 -0.09 1.22 18.16
CA GLN A 79 -0.70 0.67 19.37
C GLN A 79 -1.14 -0.79 19.18
N ALA A 80 -1.55 -1.15 17.97
CA ALA A 80 -1.92 -2.50 17.60
C ALA A 80 -0.75 -3.23 16.93
N PRO A 81 -0.76 -4.57 16.87
CA PRO A 81 0.28 -5.34 16.21
C PRO A 81 0.45 -4.94 14.74
N ALA A 82 1.67 -4.71 14.35
CA ALA A 82 2.05 -4.41 12.98
C ALA A 82 3.43 -5.00 12.67
N ILE A 83 3.67 -5.31 11.41
CA ILE A 83 4.96 -5.72 10.88
C ILE A 83 5.44 -4.59 9.97
N ALA A 84 6.65 -4.11 10.20
CA ALA A 84 7.37 -3.21 9.31
C ALA A 84 8.64 -3.90 8.83
N PHE A 85 8.84 -3.92 7.52
CA PHE A 85 9.99 -4.51 6.86
C PHE A 85 10.65 -3.45 5.97
N GLU A 86 11.94 -3.24 6.18
CA GLU A 86 12.73 -2.27 5.43
C GLU A 86 13.94 -2.93 4.78
N GLU A 87 14.22 -2.56 3.55
CA GLU A 87 15.38 -3.03 2.81
C GLU A 87 15.95 -1.97 1.91
N THR A 88 17.27 -1.82 1.91
CA THR A 88 17.98 -0.91 1.00
C THR A 88 18.57 -1.69 -0.17
N GLY A 89 18.12 -1.34 -1.38
CA GLY A 89 18.66 -1.88 -2.63
C GLY A 89 19.69 -0.94 -3.24
N LEU A 90 20.84 -1.47 -3.63
CA LEU A 90 21.91 -0.70 -4.30
C LEU A 90 21.67 -0.53 -5.80
N ARG A 91 20.74 -1.27 -6.40
CA ARG A 91 20.42 -1.19 -7.82
C ARG A 91 19.14 -0.39 -8.04
N ALA A 92 19.19 0.59 -8.92
CA ALA A 92 17.99 1.28 -9.38
C ALA A 92 17.03 0.28 -10.06
N ASN A 93 15.75 0.38 -9.75
CA ASN A 93 14.67 -0.37 -10.40
C ASN A 93 14.67 -1.89 -10.25
N THR A 94 15.44 -2.45 -9.31
CA THR A 94 15.39 -3.89 -9.00
C THR A 94 14.98 -4.06 -7.54
N PRO A 95 13.68 -4.27 -7.24
CA PRO A 95 13.23 -4.51 -5.89
C PRO A 95 13.88 -5.77 -5.32
N PRO A 96 14.19 -5.80 -4.02
CA PRO A 96 14.55 -7.03 -3.34
C PRO A 96 13.44 -8.07 -3.46
N SER A 97 13.82 -9.33 -3.66
CA SER A 97 12.87 -10.43 -3.88
C SER A 97 11.86 -10.57 -2.73
N ASP A 98 12.31 -10.32 -1.50
CA ASP A 98 11.50 -10.48 -0.30
C ASP A 98 10.45 -9.38 -0.19
N TRP A 99 10.85 -8.14 -0.42
CA TRP A 99 9.93 -7.01 -0.48
C TRP A 99 8.89 -7.20 -1.59
N GLN A 100 9.33 -7.59 -2.79
CA GLN A 100 8.43 -7.85 -3.91
C GLN A 100 7.43 -8.97 -3.58
N PHE A 101 7.89 -10.04 -2.94
CA PHE A 101 7.03 -11.14 -2.50
C PHE A 101 5.94 -10.67 -1.52
N LEU A 102 6.30 -9.86 -0.52
CA LEU A 102 5.35 -9.31 0.45
C LEU A 102 4.32 -8.38 -0.21
N VAL A 103 4.75 -7.57 -1.15
CA VAL A 103 3.86 -6.71 -1.96
C VAL A 103 2.89 -7.55 -2.78
N ASP A 104 3.37 -8.60 -3.45
CA ASP A 104 2.52 -9.45 -4.28
C ASP A 104 1.51 -10.27 -3.45
N LEU A 105 1.89 -10.72 -2.25
CA LEU A 105 0.95 -11.30 -1.29
C LEU A 105 -0.15 -10.31 -0.91
N SER A 106 0.22 -9.07 -0.60
CA SER A 106 -0.74 -8.04 -0.22
C SER A 106 -1.70 -7.72 -1.34
N ARG A 107 -1.21 -7.57 -2.57
CA ARG A 107 -2.03 -7.35 -3.76
C ARG A 107 -3.00 -8.49 -4.04
N THR A 108 -2.59 -9.71 -3.73
CA THR A 108 -3.42 -10.88 -3.99
C THR A 108 -4.47 -11.11 -2.90
N TYR A 109 -4.10 -10.97 -1.63
CA TYR A 109 -4.93 -11.45 -0.51
C TYR A 109 -5.50 -10.32 0.36
N VAL A 110 -4.81 -9.18 0.50
CA VAL A 110 -5.20 -8.10 1.41
C VAL A 110 -5.97 -6.99 0.69
N GLU A 111 -5.38 -6.41 -0.35
CA GLU A 111 -5.95 -5.25 -1.04
C GLU A 111 -7.37 -5.49 -1.59
N PRO A 112 -7.68 -6.61 -2.28
CA PRO A 112 -9.02 -6.83 -2.81
C PRO A 112 -10.08 -6.98 -1.68
N ARG A 113 -9.68 -7.50 -0.53
CA ARG A 113 -10.56 -7.63 0.63
C ARG A 113 -10.81 -6.26 1.26
N LEU A 114 -9.76 -5.47 1.52
CA LEU A 114 -9.87 -4.12 2.06
C LEU A 114 -10.71 -3.22 1.15
N LEU A 115 -10.47 -3.28 -0.16
CA LEU A 115 -11.26 -2.53 -1.15
C LEU A 115 -12.76 -2.84 -1.01
N ARG A 116 -13.14 -4.12 -0.99
CA ARG A 116 -14.55 -4.52 -0.81
C ARG A 116 -15.11 -4.03 0.52
N GLN A 117 -14.34 -4.10 1.61
CA GLN A 117 -14.76 -3.62 2.93
C GLN A 117 -14.99 -2.11 2.95
N PHE A 118 -14.11 -1.34 2.34
CA PHE A 118 -14.26 0.12 2.27
C PHE A 118 -15.46 0.52 1.41
N LEU A 119 -15.63 -0.08 0.25
CA LEU A 119 -16.79 0.20 -0.61
C LEU A 119 -18.11 -0.17 0.09
N ALA A 120 -18.20 -1.35 0.69
CA ALA A 120 -19.39 -1.75 1.44
C ALA A 120 -19.66 -0.82 2.65
N ALA A 121 -18.62 -0.33 3.32
CA ALA A 121 -18.78 0.64 4.41
C ALA A 121 -19.36 1.97 3.91
N VAL A 122 -18.84 2.48 2.79
CA VAL A 122 -19.34 3.71 2.15
C VAL A 122 -20.79 3.52 1.66
N GLU A 123 -21.10 2.40 1.04
CA GLU A 123 -22.47 2.04 0.62
C GLU A 123 -23.43 1.97 1.82
N ALA A 124 -22.97 1.50 2.97
CA ALA A 124 -23.73 1.51 4.23
C ALA A 124 -23.83 2.90 4.89
N GLY A 125 -23.33 3.97 4.25
CA GLY A 125 -23.37 5.35 4.76
C GLY A 125 -22.32 5.67 5.81
N ARG A 126 -21.31 4.80 5.98
CA ARG A 126 -20.19 5.05 6.89
C ARG A 126 -19.08 5.82 6.17
N THR A 127 -18.35 6.61 6.95
CA THR A 127 -17.10 7.23 6.50
C THR A 127 -15.93 6.26 6.71
N VAL A 128 -15.02 6.17 5.75
CA VAL A 128 -13.77 5.38 5.84
C VAL A 128 -12.56 6.28 5.65
N ASP A 129 -11.46 5.92 6.27
CA ASP A 129 -10.17 6.58 6.09
C ASP A 129 -9.24 5.73 5.21
N VAL A 130 -8.76 6.32 4.11
CA VAL A 130 -7.84 5.68 3.17
C VAL A 130 -6.70 6.65 2.87
N GLY A 131 -5.50 6.35 3.31
CA GLY A 131 -4.36 7.23 3.09
C GLY A 131 -4.50 8.62 3.74
N LYS A 132 -5.22 8.73 4.87
CA LYS A 132 -5.61 10.01 5.52
C LYS A 132 -6.59 10.85 4.69
N VAL A 133 -7.31 10.22 3.77
CA VAL A 133 -8.44 10.80 3.04
C VAL A 133 -9.71 10.17 3.59
N ARG A 134 -10.61 10.97 4.13
CA ARG A 134 -11.94 10.53 4.56
C ARG A 134 -12.87 10.46 3.37
N ILE A 135 -13.54 9.34 3.22
CA ILE A 135 -14.37 9.01 2.06
C ILE A 135 -15.75 8.60 2.55
N ASP A 136 -16.79 9.15 1.97
CA ASP A 136 -18.19 8.80 2.22
C ASP A 136 -19.01 8.75 0.92
N ARG A 137 -20.33 8.57 1.04
CA ARG A 137 -21.24 8.54 -0.12
C ARG A 137 -21.26 9.81 -0.95
N ASN A 138 -20.98 10.97 -0.35
CA ASN A 138 -21.14 12.26 -0.97
C ASN A 138 -19.85 12.74 -1.64
N GLY A 139 -18.70 12.20 -1.21
CA GLY A 139 -17.41 12.62 -1.71
C GLY A 139 -16.25 12.27 -0.80
N PHE A 140 -15.25 13.13 -0.78
CA PHE A 140 -14.08 12.95 0.08
C PHE A 140 -13.63 14.25 0.73
N VAL A 141 -12.88 14.09 1.83
CA VAL A 141 -12.18 15.18 2.53
C VAL A 141 -10.74 14.75 2.76
N GLY A 142 -9.79 15.53 2.26
CA GLY A 142 -8.35 15.31 2.46
C GLY A 142 -7.60 16.63 2.60
N GLY A 143 -6.83 16.82 3.67
CA GLY A 143 -6.22 18.11 3.98
C GLY A 143 -7.28 19.22 4.06
N ASN A 144 -7.11 20.27 3.26
CA ASN A 144 -8.05 21.39 3.15
C ASN A 144 -9.04 21.26 1.98
N VAL A 145 -9.12 20.07 1.34
CA VAL A 145 -9.96 19.84 0.17
C VAL A 145 -11.15 19.00 0.55
N SER A 146 -12.35 19.45 0.16
CA SER A 146 -13.61 18.69 0.22
C SER A 146 -14.28 18.76 -1.14
N ARG A 147 -14.70 17.62 -1.70
CA ARG A 147 -15.33 17.52 -3.02
C ARG A 147 -16.33 16.39 -3.10
N GLY A 148 -17.44 16.63 -3.81
CA GLY A 148 -18.37 15.59 -4.25
C GLY A 148 -17.81 14.77 -5.42
N TRP A 149 -18.35 13.58 -5.60
CA TRP A 149 -17.88 12.62 -6.61
C TRP A 149 -18.04 13.13 -8.05
N GLU A 150 -19.08 13.88 -8.35
CA GLU A 150 -19.35 14.47 -9.67
C GLU A 150 -18.26 15.43 -10.15
N GLY A 151 -17.52 16.02 -9.21
CA GLY A 151 -16.42 16.94 -9.47
C GLY A 151 -15.06 16.27 -9.70
N ILE A 152 -14.99 14.94 -9.63
CA ILE A 152 -13.71 14.20 -9.69
C ILE A 152 -13.49 13.64 -11.11
N GLU A 153 -12.29 13.83 -11.61
CA GLU A 153 -11.81 13.22 -12.86
C GLU A 153 -11.17 11.86 -12.58
N GLY A 154 -10.27 11.78 -11.62
CA GLY A 154 -9.59 10.53 -11.24
C GLY A 154 -8.42 10.74 -10.30
N VAL A 155 -7.66 9.66 -10.11
CA VAL A 155 -6.44 9.63 -9.30
C VAL A 155 -5.29 9.09 -10.14
N THR A 156 -4.16 9.78 -10.15
CA THR A 156 -2.92 9.32 -10.79
C THR A 156 -1.82 9.12 -9.74
N PHE A 157 -0.81 8.34 -10.10
CA PHE A 157 0.37 8.13 -9.27
C PHE A 157 1.63 8.58 -10.00
N ASP A 158 2.44 9.42 -9.34
CA ASP A 158 3.76 9.81 -9.83
C ASP A 158 4.71 10.11 -8.66
N LYS A 159 5.93 9.62 -8.76
CA LYS A 159 7.05 9.93 -7.85
C LYS A 159 6.71 9.84 -6.36
N GLY A 160 6.00 8.77 -5.96
CA GLY A 160 5.67 8.54 -4.55
C GLY A 160 4.45 9.31 -4.05
N TRP A 161 3.65 9.88 -4.94
CA TRP A 161 2.44 10.63 -4.61
C TRP A 161 1.25 10.17 -5.42
N TYR A 162 0.11 10.06 -4.77
CA TYR A 162 -1.20 9.96 -5.42
C TYR A 162 -1.77 11.36 -5.58
N PHE A 163 -2.20 11.70 -6.80
CA PHE A 163 -2.73 13.00 -7.17
C PHE A 163 -4.21 12.86 -7.52
N VAL A 164 -5.07 13.57 -6.80
CA VAL A 164 -6.50 13.65 -7.12
C VAL A 164 -6.73 14.81 -8.07
N HIS A 165 -7.40 14.53 -9.18
CA HIS A 165 -7.75 15.50 -10.21
C HIS A 165 -9.23 15.82 -10.18
N ALA A 166 -9.59 17.09 -10.28
CA ALA A 166 -10.97 17.55 -10.45
C ALA A 166 -11.21 17.94 -11.90
N ARG A 167 -12.45 17.75 -12.34
CA ARG A 167 -12.88 18.13 -13.68
C ARG A 167 -12.64 19.63 -13.93
N GLY A 168 -12.01 19.93 -15.06
CA GLY A 168 -11.67 21.30 -15.45
C GLY A 168 -10.56 21.97 -14.63
N ALA A 169 -9.93 21.28 -13.67
CA ALA A 169 -8.79 21.80 -12.96
C ALA A 169 -7.50 21.47 -13.73
N GLY A 170 -6.70 22.48 -14.05
CA GLY A 170 -5.42 22.29 -14.73
C GLY A 170 -4.31 21.70 -13.86
N LYS A 171 -4.58 21.50 -12.56
CA LYS A 171 -3.62 20.94 -11.57
C LYS A 171 -4.33 20.01 -10.60
N PRO A 172 -3.61 19.03 -10.01
CA PRO A 172 -4.16 18.21 -8.94
C PRO A 172 -4.68 19.07 -7.78
N ILE A 173 -5.83 18.71 -7.24
CA ILE A 173 -6.45 19.40 -6.11
C ILE A 173 -6.02 18.83 -4.76
N LEU A 174 -5.54 17.58 -4.72
CA LEU A 174 -5.03 16.92 -3.52
C LEU A 174 -3.82 16.05 -3.89
N ARG A 175 -2.84 16.02 -3.00
CA ARG A 175 -1.69 15.11 -3.04
C ARG A 175 -1.66 14.27 -1.78
N VAL A 176 -1.53 12.96 -1.94
CA VAL A 176 -1.48 12.00 -0.84
C VAL A 176 -0.19 11.21 -0.93
N PRO A 177 0.64 11.19 0.12
CA PRO A 177 1.91 10.47 0.09
C PRO A 177 1.70 8.95 -0.03
N GLN A 178 2.54 8.28 -0.80
CA GLN A 178 2.51 6.82 -0.96
C GLN A 178 2.71 6.04 0.35
N GLN A 179 3.41 6.63 1.32
CA GLN A 179 3.65 5.99 2.62
C GLN A 179 2.43 5.94 3.54
N ASN A 180 1.32 6.58 3.19
CA ASN A 180 0.11 6.47 3.99
C ASN A 180 -0.53 5.09 3.80
N GLN A 181 -1.03 4.51 4.90
CA GLN A 181 -1.66 3.18 4.91
C GLN A 181 -2.87 3.13 3.96
N ASN A 182 -3.00 2.04 3.22
CA ASN A 182 -4.09 1.77 2.27
C ASN A 182 -4.20 2.77 1.10
N VAL A 183 -3.28 3.71 0.95
CA VAL A 183 -3.35 4.77 -0.07
C VAL A 183 -3.38 4.22 -1.50
N MET A 184 -2.79 3.04 -1.75
CA MET A 184 -2.79 2.38 -3.05
C MET A 184 -4.19 1.98 -3.52
N LEU A 185 -5.17 1.97 -2.62
CA LEU A 185 -6.57 1.68 -2.94
C LEU A 185 -7.35 2.92 -3.44
N LEU A 186 -6.81 4.14 -3.25
CA LEU A 186 -7.50 5.37 -3.65
C LEU A 186 -7.97 5.37 -5.12
N PRO A 187 -7.15 5.00 -6.13
CA PRO A 187 -7.60 4.99 -7.51
C PRO A 187 -8.84 4.13 -7.72
N GLN A 188 -8.84 2.91 -7.18
CA GLN A 188 -9.92 1.95 -7.33
C GLN A 188 -11.20 2.38 -6.60
N ILE A 189 -11.07 2.95 -5.40
CA ILE A 189 -12.20 3.49 -4.62
C ILE A 189 -12.83 4.66 -5.36
N PHE A 190 -12.01 5.60 -5.84
CA PHE A 190 -12.50 6.77 -6.58
C PHE A 190 -13.19 6.35 -7.90
N ASP A 191 -12.64 5.40 -8.63
CA ASP A 191 -13.25 4.88 -9.85
C ASP A 191 -14.59 4.19 -9.58
N ALA A 192 -14.74 3.51 -8.46
CA ALA A 192 -15.98 2.87 -8.07
C ALA A 192 -17.07 3.88 -7.63
N LEU A 193 -16.68 4.99 -6.98
CA LEU A 193 -17.63 5.92 -6.36
C LEU A 193 -17.99 7.14 -7.24
N LYS A 194 -17.20 7.49 -8.24
CA LYS A 194 -17.44 8.64 -9.13
C LYS A 194 -18.47 8.42 -10.24
N ARG A 195 -19.33 7.42 -10.08
CA ARG A 195 -20.36 7.03 -11.07
C ARG A 195 -21.39 8.12 -11.31
#